data_c0934f8158e6497b11f38b63d18b1b96
#
_entry.id   c0934f8158e6497b11f38b63d18b1b96
#
_cell.length_a   1.000
_cell.length_b   1.000
_cell.length_c   1.000
_cell.angle_alpha   90.00
_cell.angle_beta   90.00
_cell.angle_gamma   90.00
#
_symmetry.space_group_name_H-M   'P 1'
#
loop_
_entity.id
_entity.type
_entity.pdbx_description
1 polymer ?
#
loop_
_entity_poly.entity_id
_entity_poly.type
_entity_poly.pdbx_seq_one_letter_code
_entity_poly.pdbx_strand_id
1 'polypeptide(L)'
;VPLCATCYYEDYTRCTRCGELLHNDSACYLSDDDDDPYCPDCRDQLLYAEIHSYSYKPRPIFYGDGPRYFGVELEIDNAGEDPDSAGKLLAIGNRGGERIYCKHDGSLDEGFEIVTHPMSLDFHLHEMPWAEILEKAIQMGYLSHKANTCGLHVHISRAAFGANRGEQDFAISRVLYFVEKHWNELLRFSRRTQRQLDRWAARYGYKDDPQEMQEHVKKGYGSRYTCVNLTNDATIEFRIFRGTLKYNTLIATLQMVNRICDAAIFLSDEQLKALSWSEFMAGIREPELIRYLKEQRLYLNEPVESEAEL
;
A
#
# COMPACT_ATOMS: atom_id res chain seq x y z
N VAL A 1 30.83 37.57 7.59
CA VAL A 1 30.09 38.82 7.80
C VAL A 1 28.97 38.52 8.79
N PRO A 2 28.82 39.27 9.88
CA PRO A 2 27.70 39.08 10.79
C PRO A 2 26.38 39.48 10.06
N LEU A 3 25.39 38.57 10.10
CA LEU A 3 24.05 38.83 9.59
C LEU A 3 23.24 39.64 10.62
N CYS A 4 22.42 40.61 10.16
CA CYS A 4 21.44 41.24 11.03
C CYS A 4 20.28 40.25 11.30
N ALA A 5 19.53 40.50 12.40
CA ALA A 5 18.42 39.60 12.74
C ALA A 5 17.35 39.49 11.63
N THR A 6 17.04 40.62 10.98
CA THR A 6 16.06 40.66 9.89
C THR A 6 16.53 39.79 8.70
N CYS A 7 17.77 40.03 8.20
CA CYS A 7 18.31 39.23 7.11
C CYS A 7 18.39 37.73 7.47
N TYR A 8 18.70 37.38 8.73
CA TYR A 8 18.77 36.00 9.17
C TYR A 8 17.39 35.28 9.04
N TYR A 9 16.32 35.98 9.42
CA TYR A 9 14.99 35.35 9.40
C TYR A 9 14.29 35.44 8.05
N GLU A 10 14.62 36.40 7.22
CA GLU A 10 13.97 36.62 5.92
C GLU A 10 14.68 35.87 4.77
N ASP A 11 16.04 35.87 4.78
CA ASP A 11 16.83 35.39 3.65
C ASP A 11 17.52 34.06 3.86
N TYR A 12 17.50 33.50 5.09
CA TYR A 12 18.24 32.30 5.42
C TYR A 12 17.37 31.25 6.11
N THR A 13 17.69 29.99 5.80
CA THR A 13 17.15 28.80 6.47
C THR A 13 18.28 27.89 6.90
N ARG A 14 17.97 26.81 7.64
CA ARG A 14 18.96 25.79 8.02
C ARG A 14 18.67 24.47 7.35
N CYS A 15 19.71 23.82 6.85
CA CYS A 15 19.62 22.44 6.41
C CYS A 15 19.05 21.57 7.53
N THR A 16 17.94 20.91 7.29
CA THR A 16 17.24 20.05 8.26
C THR A 16 18.13 18.89 8.74
N ARG A 17 19.07 18.44 7.88
CA ARG A 17 19.94 17.30 8.20
C ARG A 17 21.22 17.68 8.95
N CYS A 18 21.97 18.67 8.48
CA CYS A 18 23.28 19.00 9.04
C CYS A 18 23.30 20.33 9.83
N GLY A 19 22.23 21.11 9.81
CA GLY A 19 22.12 22.39 10.50
C GLY A 19 22.89 23.54 9.83
N GLU A 20 23.52 23.33 8.67
CA GLU A 20 24.20 24.38 7.91
C GLU A 20 23.25 25.52 7.58
N LEU A 21 23.74 26.76 7.73
CA LEU A 21 22.97 27.96 7.38
C LEU A 21 23.03 28.18 5.87
N LEU A 22 21.87 28.22 5.23
CA LEU A 22 21.70 28.36 3.79
C LEU A 22 21.00 29.69 3.47
N HIS A 23 21.40 30.33 2.40
CA HIS A 23 20.54 31.34 1.79
C HIS A 23 19.33 30.63 1.16
N ASN A 24 18.13 31.22 1.25
CA ASN A 24 16.90 30.58 0.76
C ASN A 24 17.00 30.17 -0.72
N ASP A 25 17.68 30.96 -1.56
CA ASP A 25 17.90 30.64 -2.98
C ASP A 25 18.82 29.42 -3.20
N SER A 26 19.57 28.99 -2.17
CA SER A 26 20.48 27.85 -2.21
C SER A 26 19.91 26.63 -1.50
N ALA A 27 18.73 26.75 -0.90
CA ALA A 27 18.04 25.63 -0.28
C ALA A 27 17.51 24.69 -1.36
N CYS A 28 17.71 23.39 -1.15
CA CYS A 28 17.23 22.35 -2.02
C CYS A 28 16.14 21.54 -1.30
N TYR A 29 15.22 20.96 -2.06
CA TYR A 29 14.13 20.12 -1.55
C TYR A 29 14.17 18.75 -2.23
N LEU A 30 13.64 17.72 -1.59
CA LEU A 30 13.64 16.35 -2.13
C LEU A 30 12.50 16.14 -3.16
N SER A 31 11.40 16.89 -3.05
CA SER A 31 10.26 16.89 -3.98
C SER A 31 9.55 18.25 -3.96
N ASP A 32 8.60 18.43 -4.88
CA ASP A 32 7.79 19.66 -4.96
C ASP A 32 6.86 19.87 -3.74
N ASP A 33 6.54 18.79 -3.01
CA ASP A 33 5.69 18.80 -1.81
C ASP A 33 6.50 18.73 -0.50
N ASP A 34 7.84 18.81 -0.58
CA ASP A 34 8.72 18.77 0.58
C ASP A 34 8.99 20.19 1.10
N ASP A 35 8.63 20.43 2.36
CA ASP A 35 8.84 21.73 3.02
C ASP A 35 10.19 21.81 3.77
N ASP A 36 10.95 20.70 3.84
CA ASP A 36 12.21 20.61 4.54
C ASP A 36 13.37 21.10 3.66
N PRO A 37 14.11 22.17 4.06
CA PRO A 37 15.25 22.67 3.32
C PRO A 37 16.52 21.82 3.59
N TYR A 38 17.26 21.51 2.52
CA TYR A 38 18.55 20.79 2.59
C TYR A 38 19.64 21.58 1.88
N CYS A 39 20.90 21.44 2.33
CA CYS A 39 22.04 21.87 1.52
C CYS A 39 22.22 20.89 0.33
N PRO A 40 22.88 21.30 -0.76
CA PRO A 40 23.06 20.45 -1.94
C PRO A 40 23.65 19.09 -1.61
N ASP A 41 24.67 19.02 -0.78
CA ASP A 41 25.36 17.78 -0.39
C ASP A 41 24.42 16.84 0.39
N CYS A 42 23.66 17.37 1.34
CA CYS A 42 22.69 16.58 2.10
C CYS A 42 21.53 16.11 1.25
N ARG A 43 21.02 16.97 0.31
CA ARG A 43 20.00 16.59 -0.66
C ARG A 43 20.49 15.44 -1.53
N ASP A 44 21.69 15.55 -2.10
CA ASP A 44 22.24 14.51 -2.99
C ASP A 44 22.45 13.19 -2.25
N GLN A 45 22.98 13.23 -1.02
CA GLN A 45 23.09 12.04 -0.18
C GLN A 45 21.73 11.40 0.14
N LEU A 46 20.66 12.18 0.29
CA LEU A 46 19.32 11.67 0.55
C LEU A 46 18.64 11.15 -0.72
N LEU A 47 18.86 11.79 -1.87
CA LEU A 47 18.32 11.35 -3.16
C LEU A 47 18.95 10.04 -3.66
N TYR A 48 20.24 9.85 -3.39
CA TYR A 48 20.98 8.65 -3.81
C TYR A 48 21.08 7.59 -2.70
N ALA A 49 20.36 7.76 -1.60
CA ALA A 49 20.31 6.75 -0.55
C ALA A 49 19.53 5.51 -1.03
N GLU A 50 20.04 4.34 -0.77
CA GLU A 50 19.33 3.08 -1.00
C GLU A 50 18.09 2.94 -0.11
N ILE A 51 18.11 3.53 1.11
CA ILE A 51 16.95 3.61 2.01
C ILE A 51 16.71 5.08 2.34
N HIS A 52 15.57 5.57 1.86
CA HIS A 52 15.16 6.95 2.09
C HIS A 52 14.52 7.14 3.47
N SER A 53 14.37 8.40 3.89
CA SER A 53 13.63 8.75 5.11
C SER A 53 12.16 8.37 5.00
N TYR A 54 11.49 8.26 6.15
CA TYR A 54 10.03 7.97 6.23
C TYR A 54 9.18 8.93 5.39
N SER A 55 9.52 10.22 5.36
CA SER A 55 8.77 11.25 4.64
C SER A 55 9.03 11.29 3.13
N TYR A 56 10.00 10.54 2.61
CA TYR A 56 10.33 10.54 1.19
C TYR A 56 9.13 10.14 0.31
N LYS A 57 8.79 10.99 -0.64
CA LYS A 57 7.71 10.80 -1.62
C LYS A 57 8.21 11.26 -2.99
N PRO A 58 8.78 10.37 -3.81
CA PRO A 58 9.24 10.75 -5.14
C PRO A 58 8.05 11.10 -6.04
N ARG A 59 8.32 11.87 -7.08
CA ARG A 59 7.33 12.10 -8.12
C ARG A 59 6.90 10.75 -8.72
N PRO A 60 5.60 10.44 -8.77
CA PRO A 60 5.14 9.14 -9.24
C PRO A 60 5.44 8.92 -10.72
N ILE A 61 5.99 7.74 -11.04
CA ILE A 61 6.16 7.24 -12.40
C ILE A 61 5.12 6.13 -12.61
N PHE A 62 4.29 6.27 -13.65
CA PHE A 62 3.21 5.32 -13.91
C PHE A 62 3.67 4.25 -14.89
N TYR A 63 3.46 2.97 -14.55
CA TYR A 63 3.86 1.82 -15.36
C TYR A 63 2.67 0.98 -15.80
N GLY A 64 2.67 0.58 -17.07
CA GLY A 64 1.60 -0.19 -17.70
C GLY A 64 0.35 0.63 -17.96
N ASP A 65 -0.63 0.00 -18.60
CA ASP A 65 -1.92 0.58 -18.95
C ASP A 65 -3.04 -0.17 -18.23
N GLY A 66 -4.08 0.54 -17.84
CA GLY A 66 -5.20 -0.10 -17.17
C GLY A 66 -6.20 0.89 -16.58
N PRO A 67 -7.33 0.38 -16.10
CA PRO A 67 -8.37 1.23 -15.53
C PRO A 67 -7.97 1.81 -14.16
N ARG A 68 -6.94 1.22 -13.52
CA ARG A 68 -6.44 1.66 -12.21
C ARG A 68 -4.98 1.31 -12.01
N TYR A 69 -4.33 2.08 -11.13
CA TYR A 69 -2.95 1.88 -10.73
C TYR A 69 -2.87 1.47 -9.26
N PHE A 70 -1.95 0.52 -8.99
CA PHE A 70 -1.66 -0.04 -7.68
C PHE A 70 -0.27 0.41 -7.24
N GLY A 71 -0.17 0.93 -6.01
CA GLY A 71 1.09 1.08 -5.30
C GLY A 71 1.18 -0.01 -4.23
N VAL A 72 2.36 -0.55 -4.00
CA VAL A 72 2.62 -1.56 -2.98
C VAL A 72 3.65 -1.01 -2.00
N GLU A 73 3.37 -1.10 -0.71
CA GLU A 73 4.33 -0.98 0.39
C GLU A 73 4.46 -2.35 1.03
N LEU A 74 5.62 -2.97 0.89
CA LEU A 74 5.94 -4.28 1.44
C LEU A 74 6.99 -4.14 2.52
N GLU A 75 6.59 -4.35 3.76
CA GLU A 75 7.48 -4.32 4.92
C GLU A 75 8.24 -5.63 5.06
N ILE A 76 9.56 -5.52 5.27
CA ILE A 76 10.47 -6.63 5.57
C ILE A 76 11.30 -6.29 6.80
N ASP A 77 11.61 -7.30 7.66
CA ASP A 77 12.20 -7.11 8.97
C ASP A 77 13.17 -8.23 9.33
N ASN A 78 13.87 -8.13 10.48
CA ASN A 78 14.73 -9.18 11.06
C ASN A 78 16.14 -9.31 10.45
N ALA A 79 16.55 -8.48 9.50
CA ALA A 79 17.89 -8.58 8.90
C ALA A 79 18.63 -7.23 8.79
N GLY A 80 18.15 -6.22 9.52
CA GLY A 80 18.73 -4.89 9.58
C GLY A 80 18.12 -3.92 8.56
N GLU A 81 18.16 -2.63 8.90
CA GLU A 81 17.96 -1.54 7.95
C GLU A 81 19.30 -1.33 7.20
N ASP A 82 19.62 -2.26 6.29
CA ASP A 82 20.92 -2.36 5.64
C ASP A 82 20.88 -1.83 4.19
N PRO A 83 21.59 -0.73 3.89
CA PRO A 83 21.65 -0.14 2.55
C PRO A 83 22.17 -1.11 1.47
N ASP A 84 23.14 -1.97 1.79
CA ASP A 84 23.66 -2.95 0.81
C ASP A 84 22.61 -3.98 0.42
N SER A 85 21.77 -4.38 1.34
CA SER A 85 20.64 -5.27 1.09
C SER A 85 19.56 -4.55 0.28
N ALA A 86 19.22 -3.31 0.62
CA ALA A 86 18.30 -2.48 -0.16
C ALA A 86 18.81 -2.29 -1.60
N GLY A 87 20.09 -1.93 -1.78
CA GLY A 87 20.73 -1.79 -3.10
C GLY A 87 20.60 -3.04 -3.98
N LYS A 88 20.74 -4.24 -3.39
CA LYS A 88 20.53 -5.51 -4.11
C LYS A 88 19.08 -5.72 -4.57
N LEU A 89 18.09 -5.33 -3.74
CA LEU A 89 16.68 -5.40 -4.10
C LEU A 89 16.33 -4.38 -5.18
N LEU A 90 16.84 -3.14 -5.03
CA LEU A 90 16.69 -2.07 -6.03
C LEU A 90 17.29 -2.47 -7.39
N ALA A 91 18.45 -3.09 -7.41
CA ALA A 91 19.08 -3.58 -8.64
C ALA A 91 18.24 -4.64 -9.36
N ILE A 92 17.45 -5.44 -8.63
CA ILE A 92 16.53 -6.40 -9.22
C ILE A 92 15.27 -5.69 -9.70
N GLY A 93 14.62 -4.90 -8.85
CA GLY A 93 13.32 -4.30 -9.11
C GLY A 93 13.37 -3.22 -10.19
N ASN A 94 14.49 -2.50 -10.29
CA ASN A 94 14.66 -1.34 -11.19
C ASN A 94 15.32 -1.70 -12.53
N ARG A 95 15.34 -2.96 -12.90
CA ARG A 95 15.77 -3.36 -14.26
C ARG A 95 14.86 -2.74 -15.31
N GLY A 96 15.38 -1.78 -16.06
CA GLY A 96 14.64 -1.09 -17.12
C GLY A 96 13.79 0.11 -16.68
N GLY A 97 13.96 0.61 -15.46
CA GLY A 97 13.30 1.83 -14.96
C GLY A 97 13.26 1.87 -13.44
N GLU A 98 13.00 3.04 -12.89
CA GLU A 98 12.83 3.26 -11.47
C GLU A 98 11.44 2.79 -11.04
N ARG A 99 11.30 1.51 -10.71
CA ARG A 99 10.03 0.84 -10.40
C ARG A 99 9.74 0.78 -8.91
N ILE A 100 10.80 0.69 -8.09
CA ILE A 100 10.73 0.59 -6.63
C ILE A 100 11.76 1.50 -5.97
N TYR A 101 11.49 1.86 -4.73
CA TYR A 101 12.42 2.50 -3.80
C TYR A 101 12.25 1.91 -2.40
N CYS A 102 13.24 2.08 -1.53
CA CYS A 102 13.18 1.61 -0.16
C CYS A 102 13.10 2.79 0.80
N LYS A 103 12.36 2.62 1.90
CA LYS A 103 12.19 3.63 2.94
C LYS A 103 12.33 3.05 4.33
N HIS A 104 12.76 3.91 5.25
CA HIS A 104 12.66 3.67 6.68
C HIS A 104 11.19 3.58 7.11
N ASP A 105 10.86 2.61 7.97
CA ASP A 105 9.59 2.56 8.71
C ASP A 105 9.85 2.30 10.19
N GLY A 106 9.47 3.26 11.04
CA GLY A 106 9.69 3.20 12.49
C GLY A 106 8.84 2.18 13.23
N SER A 107 7.98 1.42 12.55
CA SER A 107 7.22 0.32 13.13
C SER A 107 7.94 -1.02 13.05
N LEU A 108 9.02 -1.09 12.26
CA LEU A 108 9.89 -2.25 12.11
C LEU A 108 10.99 -2.25 13.18
N ASP A 109 11.42 -3.44 13.59
CA ASP A 109 12.48 -3.59 14.60
C ASP A 109 13.88 -3.49 13.94
N GLU A 110 14.11 -4.25 12.86
CA GLU A 110 15.36 -4.34 12.12
C GLU A 110 15.09 -4.56 10.63
N GLY A 111 14.47 -3.57 9.97
CA GLY A 111 14.03 -3.71 8.58
C GLY A 111 13.68 -2.39 7.90
N PHE A 112 13.10 -2.48 6.72
CA PHE A 112 12.65 -1.35 5.92
C PHE A 112 11.46 -1.75 5.03
N GLU A 113 10.83 -0.77 4.41
CA GLU A 113 9.76 -1.01 3.44
C GLU A 113 10.25 -0.89 2.00
N ILE A 114 9.76 -1.78 1.14
CA ILE A 114 9.91 -1.72 -0.32
C ILE A 114 8.64 -1.11 -0.87
N VAL A 115 8.78 0.03 -1.55
CA VAL A 115 7.65 0.79 -2.10
C VAL A 115 7.73 0.79 -3.62
N THR A 116 6.59 0.57 -4.29
CA THR A 116 6.53 0.66 -5.75
C THR A 116 6.01 2.01 -6.19
N HIS A 117 6.47 2.44 -7.37
CA HIS A 117 5.71 3.42 -8.16
C HIS A 117 4.34 2.87 -8.57
N PRO A 118 3.36 3.72 -8.96
CA PRO A 118 2.05 3.26 -9.39
C PRO A 118 2.12 2.38 -10.65
N MET A 119 1.57 1.18 -10.60
CA MET A 119 1.60 0.21 -11.69
C MET A 119 0.22 -0.37 -11.95
N SER A 120 -0.09 -0.69 -13.22
CA SER A 120 -1.29 -1.48 -13.52
C SER A 120 -1.18 -2.87 -12.91
N LEU A 121 -2.32 -3.54 -12.68
CA LEU A 121 -2.31 -4.92 -12.17
C LEU A 121 -1.53 -5.85 -13.10
N ASP A 122 -1.71 -5.68 -14.42
CA ASP A 122 -1.01 -6.47 -15.44
C ASP A 122 0.51 -6.29 -15.35
N PHE A 123 0.98 -5.06 -15.12
CA PHE A 123 2.41 -4.79 -14.94
C PHE A 123 2.96 -5.46 -13.68
N HIS A 124 2.22 -5.46 -12.56
CA HIS A 124 2.62 -6.20 -11.35
C HIS A 124 2.72 -7.70 -11.58
N LEU A 125 1.85 -8.28 -12.43
CA LEU A 125 1.81 -9.70 -12.71
C LEU A 125 2.93 -10.17 -13.66
N HIS A 126 3.25 -9.37 -14.69
CA HIS A 126 4.06 -9.85 -15.81
C HIS A 126 5.41 -9.16 -15.96
N GLU A 127 5.53 -7.90 -15.50
CA GLU A 127 6.73 -7.08 -15.71
C GLU A 127 7.55 -6.84 -14.44
N MET A 128 6.89 -6.90 -13.26
CA MET A 128 7.60 -6.79 -11.98
C MET A 128 8.26 -8.11 -11.61
N PRO A 129 9.57 -8.11 -11.32
CA PRO A 129 10.30 -9.31 -10.94
C PRO A 129 10.06 -9.67 -9.46
N TRP A 130 8.80 -9.70 -9.03
CA TRP A 130 8.44 -9.96 -7.63
C TRP A 130 9.02 -11.25 -7.08
N ALA A 131 9.01 -12.34 -7.88
CA ALA A 131 9.55 -13.62 -7.43
C ALA A 131 11.03 -13.49 -7.05
N GLU A 132 11.84 -12.80 -7.87
CA GLU A 132 13.26 -12.59 -7.61
C GLU A 132 13.50 -11.67 -6.41
N ILE A 133 12.73 -10.57 -6.29
CA ILE A 133 12.81 -9.64 -5.15
C ILE A 133 12.54 -10.38 -3.85
N LEU A 134 11.43 -11.12 -3.78
CA LEU A 134 11.01 -11.84 -2.57
C LEU A 134 12.00 -12.95 -2.21
N GLU A 135 12.47 -13.72 -3.19
CA GLU A 135 13.49 -14.76 -2.98
C GLU A 135 14.81 -14.14 -2.48
N LYS A 136 15.22 -13.01 -3.06
CA LYS A 136 16.43 -12.30 -2.64
C LYS A 136 16.32 -11.80 -1.20
N ALA A 137 15.18 -11.22 -0.81
CA ALA A 137 14.94 -10.81 0.57
C ALA A 137 15.04 -12.01 1.55
N ILE A 138 14.45 -13.16 1.20
CA ILE A 138 14.55 -14.40 2.00
C ILE A 138 16.02 -14.86 2.11
N GLN A 139 16.77 -14.86 1.01
CA GLN A 139 18.19 -15.27 0.99
C GLN A 139 19.06 -14.37 1.89
N MET A 140 18.70 -13.10 2.03
CA MET A 140 19.38 -12.15 2.91
C MET A 140 18.92 -12.24 4.39
N GLY A 141 17.98 -13.11 4.71
CA GLY A 141 17.51 -13.35 6.09
C GLY A 141 16.29 -12.53 6.49
N TYR A 142 15.72 -11.72 5.59
CA TYR A 142 14.50 -10.97 5.90
C TYR A 142 13.32 -11.88 6.11
N LEU A 143 12.49 -11.47 7.03
CA LEU A 143 11.16 -12.00 7.28
C LEU A 143 10.11 -10.93 6.93
N SER A 144 8.86 -11.33 6.78
CA SER A 144 7.74 -10.41 6.70
C SER A 144 6.64 -10.93 7.66
N HIS A 145 5.73 -11.80 7.23
CA HIS A 145 4.67 -12.24 8.12
C HIS A 145 5.16 -12.94 9.42
N LYS A 146 6.36 -13.54 9.44
CA LYS A 146 6.92 -14.20 10.62
C LYS A 146 7.53 -13.23 11.62
N ALA A 147 7.91 -12.02 11.20
CA ALA A 147 8.41 -10.97 12.08
C ALA A 147 7.33 -10.44 13.03
N ASN A 148 6.05 -10.54 12.69
CA ASN A 148 4.88 -9.99 13.40
C ASN A 148 4.76 -8.46 13.38
N THR A 149 5.74 -7.74 12.88
CA THR A 149 5.77 -6.29 12.67
C THR A 149 5.17 -5.90 11.34
N CYS A 150 5.42 -6.69 10.29
CA CYS A 150 5.24 -6.35 8.89
C CYS A 150 3.79 -6.39 8.39
N GLY A 151 3.44 -5.41 7.58
CA GLY A 151 2.25 -5.32 6.74
C GLY A 151 2.55 -5.43 5.25
N LEU A 152 1.49 -5.56 4.48
CA LEU A 152 1.44 -5.35 3.05
C LEU A 152 0.34 -4.33 2.80
N HIS A 153 0.72 -3.13 2.36
CA HIS A 153 -0.24 -2.08 2.06
C HIS A 153 -0.41 -1.95 0.56
N VAL A 154 -1.65 -1.76 0.13
CA VAL A 154 -1.99 -1.65 -1.28
C VAL A 154 -2.72 -0.33 -1.52
N HIS A 155 -2.10 0.56 -2.26
CA HIS A 155 -2.66 1.83 -2.68
C HIS A 155 -3.39 1.70 -4.01
N ILE A 156 -4.54 2.34 -4.12
CA ILE A 156 -5.29 2.44 -5.37
C ILE A 156 -5.52 3.91 -5.69
N SER A 157 -5.21 4.32 -6.92
CA SER A 157 -5.47 5.66 -7.41
C SER A 157 -6.95 6.03 -7.26
N ARG A 158 -7.25 7.17 -6.64
CA ARG A 158 -8.63 7.69 -6.51
C ARG A 158 -9.28 7.94 -7.86
N ALA A 159 -8.51 8.32 -8.86
CA ALA A 159 -9.00 8.56 -10.22
C ALA A 159 -9.67 7.32 -10.84
N ALA A 160 -9.37 6.10 -10.36
CA ALA A 160 -10.02 4.87 -10.79
C ALA A 160 -11.50 4.77 -10.37
N PHE A 161 -11.93 5.56 -9.38
CA PHE A 161 -13.27 5.48 -8.78
C PHE A 161 -14.27 6.50 -9.37
N GLY A 162 -13.84 7.42 -10.23
CA GLY A 162 -14.72 8.38 -10.87
C GLY A 162 -13.97 9.61 -11.41
N ALA A 163 -14.65 10.36 -12.27
CA ALA A 163 -14.09 11.53 -12.94
C ALA A 163 -13.95 12.76 -12.01
N ASN A 164 -14.70 12.80 -10.91
CA ASN A 164 -14.70 13.90 -9.95
C ASN A 164 -14.76 13.36 -8.51
N ARG A 165 -14.48 14.23 -7.54
CA ARG A 165 -14.42 13.86 -6.14
C ARG A 165 -15.72 13.23 -5.60
N GLY A 166 -16.88 13.71 -6.04
CA GLY A 166 -18.17 13.17 -5.60
C GLY A 166 -18.39 11.72 -6.04
N GLU A 167 -18.07 11.41 -7.30
CA GLU A 167 -18.12 10.03 -7.83
C GLU A 167 -17.10 9.13 -7.12
N GLN A 168 -15.88 9.62 -6.92
CA GLN A 168 -14.83 8.92 -6.20
C GLN A 168 -15.26 8.57 -4.77
N ASP A 169 -15.75 9.54 -4.02
CA ASP A 169 -16.17 9.34 -2.63
C ASP A 169 -17.36 8.38 -2.54
N PHE A 170 -18.27 8.42 -3.52
CA PHE A 170 -19.38 7.48 -3.62
C PHE A 170 -18.90 6.05 -3.86
N ALA A 171 -18.04 5.81 -4.86
CA ALA A 171 -17.50 4.48 -5.14
C ALA A 171 -16.61 3.98 -4.00
N ILE A 172 -15.82 4.85 -3.36
CA ILE A 172 -15.00 4.51 -2.20
C ILE A 172 -15.86 4.11 -1.00
N SER A 173 -16.99 4.75 -0.76
CA SER A 173 -17.92 4.33 0.31
C SER A 173 -18.44 2.90 0.11
N ARG A 174 -18.60 2.47 -1.14
CA ARG A 174 -18.94 1.08 -1.50
C ARG A 174 -17.81 0.10 -1.26
N VAL A 175 -16.54 0.52 -1.45
CA VAL A 175 -15.37 -0.27 -1.03
C VAL A 175 -15.43 -0.51 0.47
N LEU A 176 -15.65 0.54 1.27
CA LEU A 176 -15.74 0.42 2.73
C LEU A 176 -16.92 -0.45 3.15
N TYR A 177 -18.08 -0.28 2.51
CA TYR A 177 -19.24 -1.12 2.74
C TYR A 177 -18.95 -2.60 2.48
N PHE A 178 -18.30 -2.91 1.35
CA PHE A 178 -17.89 -4.28 1.03
C PHE A 178 -16.95 -4.86 2.11
N VAL A 179 -15.93 -4.11 2.50
CA VAL A 179 -14.95 -4.51 3.52
C VAL A 179 -15.63 -4.79 4.84
N GLU A 180 -16.53 -3.92 5.29
CA GLU A 180 -17.24 -4.10 6.55
C GLU A 180 -18.26 -5.24 6.52
N LYS A 181 -18.96 -5.42 5.39
CA LYS A 181 -19.92 -6.50 5.18
C LYS A 181 -19.24 -7.87 5.24
N HIS A 182 -18.07 -7.99 4.62
CA HIS A 182 -17.31 -9.24 4.50
C HIS A 182 -16.11 -9.27 5.44
N TRP A 183 -16.24 -8.61 6.61
CA TRP A 183 -15.11 -8.45 7.53
C TRP A 183 -14.51 -9.78 8.00
N ASN A 184 -15.32 -10.77 8.32
CA ASN A 184 -14.83 -12.05 8.83
C ASN A 184 -14.01 -12.82 7.80
N GLU A 185 -14.45 -12.79 6.56
CA GLU A 185 -13.77 -13.41 5.44
C GLU A 185 -12.45 -12.68 5.11
N LEU A 186 -12.49 -11.34 5.12
CA LEU A 186 -11.31 -10.51 4.88
C LEU A 186 -10.32 -10.57 6.04
N LEU A 187 -10.78 -10.66 7.29
CA LEU A 187 -9.91 -10.93 8.44
C LEU A 187 -9.14 -12.24 8.24
N ARG A 188 -9.84 -13.30 7.84
CA ARG A 188 -9.21 -14.59 7.57
C ARG A 188 -8.27 -14.52 6.37
N PHE A 189 -8.67 -13.84 5.30
CA PHE A 189 -7.83 -13.60 4.12
C PHE A 189 -6.55 -12.85 4.50
N SER A 190 -6.63 -11.84 5.34
CA SER A 190 -5.52 -10.99 5.75
C SER A 190 -4.46 -11.72 6.58
N ARG A 191 -4.83 -12.80 7.26
CA ARG A 191 -3.99 -13.55 8.22
C ARG A 191 -3.53 -12.72 9.43
N ARG A 192 -4.15 -11.57 9.67
CA ARG A 192 -3.95 -10.79 10.91
C ARG A 192 -4.89 -11.26 11.99
N THR A 193 -4.51 -11.05 13.25
CA THR A 193 -5.41 -11.21 14.39
C THR A 193 -6.25 -9.95 14.55
N GLN A 194 -7.44 -10.08 15.16
CA GLN A 194 -8.29 -8.92 15.47
C GLN A 194 -7.51 -7.85 16.26
N ARG A 195 -6.70 -8.27 17.25
CA ARG A 195 -5.86 -7.35 18.05
C ARG A 195 -4.85 -6.55 17.21
N GLN A 196 -4.25 -7.17 16.18
CA GLN A 196 -3.34 -6.46 15.27
C GLN A 196 -4.10 -5.46 14.41
N LEU A 197 -5.31 -5.82 13.95
CA LEU A 197 -6.13 -4.89 13.17
C LEU A 197 -6.63 -3.73 14.01
N ASP A 198 -7.08 -3.96 15.23
CA ASP A 198 -7.53 -2.90 16.15
C ASP A 198 -6.45 -1.84 16.38
N ARG A 199 -5.18 -2.24 16.32
CA ARG A 199 -4.03 -1.34 16.49
C ARG A 199 -3.64 -0.61 15.21
N TRP A 200 -3.62 -1.29 14.07
CA TRP A 200 -2.96 -0.81 12.86
C TRP A 200 -3.87 -0.63 11.65
N ALA A 201 -5.07 -1.23 11.68
CA ALA A 201 -6.00 -1.26 10.56
C ALA A 201 -7.45 -1.41 11.07
N ALA A 202 -7.87 -0.52 11.97
CA ALA A 202 -9.16 -0.58 12.66
C ALA A 202 -10.35 -0.50 11.69
N ARG A 203 -11.45 -1.14 12.07
CA ARG A 203 -12.72 -1.09 11.35
C ARG A 203 -13.35 0.30 11.40
N TYR A 204 -14.11 0.65 10.36
CA TYR A 204 -15.03 1.78 10.36
C TYR A 204 -16.32 1.47 11.12
N GLY A 205 -16.73 0.21 11.20
CA GLY A 205 -18.00 -0.25 11.70
C GLY A 205 -19.05 -0.37 10.61
N TYR A 206 -19.73 -1.54 10.57
CA TYR A 206 -20.74 -1.85 9.57
C TYR A 206 -21.91 -0.86 9.61
N LYS A 207 -22.39 -0.50 8.42
CA LYS A 207 -23.61 0.27 8.18
C LYS A 207 -24.53 -0.53 7.26
N ASP A 208 -25.84 -0.29 7.35
CA ASP A 208 -26.83 -1.07 6.62
C ASP A 208 -26.84 -0.76 5.12
N ASP A 209 -26.24 0.36 4.71
CA ASP A 209 -26.09 0.68 3.31
C ASP A 209 -24.84 1.54 2.99
N PRO A 210 -24.40 1.57 1.69
CA PRO A 210 -23.24 2.33 1.25
C PRO A 210 -23.39 3.86 1.44
N GLN A 211 -24.60 4.41 1.40
CA GLN A 211 -24.84 5.84 1.57
C GLN A 211 -24.62 6.25 3.05
N GLU A 212 -25.09 5.43 3.99
CA GLU A 212 -24.80 5.64 5.41
C GLU A 212 -23.31 5.52 5.71
N MET A 213 -22.60 4.62 5.01
CA MET A 213 -21.15 4.52 5.10
C MET A 213 -20.47 5.80 4.60
N GLN A 214 -20.93 6.39 3.49
CA GLN A 214 -20.41 7.65 2.97
C GLN A 214 -20.58 8.80 3.96
N GLU A 215 -21.74 8.91 4.59
CA GLU A 215 -21.98 9.94 5.61
C GLU A 215 -21.10 9.74 6.87
N HIS A 216 -20.90 8.47 7.24
CA HIS A 216 -20.03 8.13 8.37
C HIS A 216 -18.59 8.56 8.12
N VAL A 217 -18.06 8.31 6.92
CA VAL A 217 -16.71 8.71 6.52
C VAL A 217 -16.56 10.23 6.45
N LYS A 218 -17.55 10.95 5.89
CA LYS A 218 -17.55 12.42 5.82
C LYS A 218 -17.54 13.10 7.20
N LYS A 219 -18.06 12.45 8.23
CA LYS A 219 -18.08 12.97 9.62
C LYS A 219 -16.73 12.89 10.34
N GLY A 220 -15.67 12.44 9.68
CA GLY A 220 -14.31 12.69 10.15
C GLY A 220 -13.66 11.57 10.97
N TYR A 221 -13.70 10.34 10.50
CA TYR A 221 -12.80 9.30 11.01
C TYR A 221 -11.47 9.31 10.24
N GLY A 222 -10.66 10.37 10.48
CA GLY A 222 -9.41 10.62 9.80
C GLY A 222 -8.18 10.01 10.47
N SER A 223 -8.25 8.75 10.92
CA SER A 223 -7.03 8.05 11.33
C SER A 223 -6.44 7.27 10.17
N ARG A 224 -5.12 7.42 9.93
CA ARG A 224 -4.39 6.58 8.98
C ARG A 224 -4.37 5.09 9.37
N TYR A 225 -4.73 4.76 10.60
CA TYR A 225 -4.76 3.39 11.14
C TYR A 225 -6.11 2.69 10.95
N THR A 226 -6.84 3.00 9.88
CA THR A 226 -8.05 2.30 9.47
C THR A 226 -7.74 1.21 8.44
N CYS A 227 -8.63 0.21 8.32
CA CYS A 227 -8.46 -0.93 7.40
C CYS A 227 -8.34 -0.52 5.93
N VAL A 228 -9.01 0.57 5.55
CA VAL A 228 -8.80 1.31 4.31
C VAL A 228 -8.53 2.76 4.71
N ASN A 229 -7.30 3.21 4.58
CA ASN A 229 -6.91 4.58 4.90
C ASN A 229 -7.31 5.53 3.76
N LEU A 230 -8.01 6.61 4.09
CA LEU A 230 -8.51 7.62 3.17
C LEU A 230 -7.82 8.97 3.29
N THR A 231 -6.78 9.08 4.13
CA THR A 231 -6.10 10.36 4.39
C THR A 231 -5.23 10.85 3.25
N ASN A 232 -4.88 9.99 2.29
CA ASN A 232 -4.14 10.37 1.09
C ASN A 232 -5.08 11.01 0.06
N ASP A 233 -4.68 12.14 -0.53
CA ASP A 233 -5.48 12.83 -1.55
C ASP A 233 -5.53 12.10 -2.89
N ALA A 234 -4.44 11.47 -3.29
CA ALA A 234 -4.31 10.80 -4.59
C ALA A 234 -4.75 9.32 -4.57
N THR A 235 -4.73 8.67 -3.41
CA THR A 235 -5.00 7.22 -3.29
C THR A 235 -5.93 6.90 -2.12
N ILE A 236 -6.49 5.70 -2.14
CA ILE A 236 -6.94 4.97 -0.95
C ILE A 236 -5.96 3.84 -0.68
N GLU A 237 -5.75 3.47 0.58
CA GLU A 237 -4.76 2.48 0.99
C GLU A 237 -5.41 1.36 1.80
N PHE A 238 -5.33 0.14 1.31
CA PHE A 238 -5.73 -1.06 2.04
C PHE A 238 -4.60 -1.50 2.98
N ARG A 239 -4.81 -1.39 4.29
CA ARG A 239 -3.82 -1.71 5.34
C ARG A 239 -4.09 -3.02 6.06
N ILE A 240 -5.17 -3.71 5.70
CA ILE A 240 -5.66 -4.91 6.41
C ILE A 240 -4.72 -6.12 6.27
N PHE A 241 -3.86 -6.18 5.25
CA PHE A 241 -3.11 -7.38 4.91
C PHE A 241 -1.82 -7.52 5.73
N ARG A 242 -1.51 -8.76 6.12
CA ARG A 242 -0.23 -9.10 6.74
C ARG A 242 0.85 -9.17 5.68
N GLY A 243 2.06 -8.73 6.01
CA GLY A 243 3.22 -8.81 5.14
C GLY A 243 3.52 -10.23 4.63
N THR A 244 4.18 -10.35 3.48
CA THR A 244 4.46 -11.64 2.87
C THR A 244 5.70 -11.61 1.98
N LEU A 245 6.52 -12.66 2.03
CA LEU A 245 7.56 -12.94 1.04
C LEU A 245 7.18 -14.12 0.13
N LYS A 246 5.90 -14.49 0.07
CA LYS A 246 5.39 -15.52 -0.83
C LYS A 246 4.73 -14.86 -2.04
N TYR A 247 5.30 -15.05 -3.24
CA TYR A 247 4.82 -14.49 -4.51
C TYR A 247 3.30 -14.66 -4.71
N ASN A 248 2.81 -15.91 -4.60
CA ASN A 248 1.38 -16.18 -4.79
C ASN A 248 0.48 -15.39 -3.82
N THR A 249 0.94 -15.15 -2.59
CA THR A 249 0.17 -14.39 -1.59
C THR A 249 0.15 -12.90 -1.94
N LEU A 250 1.28 -12.33 -2.38
CA LEU A 250 1.35 -10.94 -2.80
C LEU A 250 0.42 -10.69 -4.00
N ILE A 251 0.54 -11.49 -5.04
CA ILE A 251 -0.29 -11.36 -6.25
C ILE A 251 -1.77 -11.59 -5.93
N ALA A 252 -2.12 -12.61 -5.16
CA ALA A 252 -3.48 -12.86 -4.73
C ALA A 252 -4.07 -11.68 -3.94
N THR A 253 -3.24 -10.96 -3.18
CA THR A 253 -3.68 -9.76 -2.46
C THR A 253 -4.02 -8.63 -3.42
N LEU A 254 -3.19 -8.36 -4.44
CA LEU A 254 -3.48 -7.35 -5.46
C LEU A 254 -4.74 -7.71 -6.25
N GLN A 255 -4.90 -8.98 -6.63
CA GLN A 255 -6.09 -9.47 -7.34
C GLN A 255 -7.36 -9.34 -6.47
N MET A 256 -7.28 -9.62 -5.17
CA MET A 256 -8.41 -9.43 -4.24
C MET A 256 -8.82 -7.96 -4.15
N VAL A 257 -7.86 -7.05 -3.97
CA VAL A 257 -8.12 -5.61 -3.95
C VAL A 257 -8.75 -5.15 -5.26
N ASN A 258 -8.24 -5.64 -6.39
CA ASN A 258 -8.84 -5.35 -7.70
C ASN A 258 -10.30 -5.78 -7.77
N ARG A 259 -10.63 -7.00 -7.32
CA ARG A 259 -12.00 -7.53 -7.31
C ARG A 259 -12.93 -6.77 -6.37
N ILE A 260 -12.44 -6.31 -5.21
CA ILE A 260 -13.21 -5.45 -4.31
C ILE A 260 -13.53 -4.11 -5.00
N CYS A 261 -12.54 -3.51 -5.67
CA CYS A 261 -12.76 -2.28 -6.43
C CYS A 261 -13.75 -2.48 -7.59
N ASP A 262 -13.68 -3.59 -8.32
CA ASP A 262 -14.64 -3.93 -9.38
C ASP A 262 -16.08 -4.04 -8.82
N ALA A 263 -16.26 -4.74 -7.71
CA ALA A 263 -17.56 -4.84 -7.07
C ALA A 263 -18.11 -3.46 -6.66
N ALA A 264 -17.25 -2.60 -6.09
CA ALA A 264 -17.64 -1.26 -5.67
C ALA A 264 -17.99 -0.32 -6.85
N ILE A 265 -17.34 -0.48 -8.00
CA ILE A 265 -17.53 0.39 -9.18
C ILE A 265 -18.71 -0.07 -10.03
N PHE A 266 -18.84 -1.38 -10.28
CA PHE A 266 -19.75 -1.90 -11.31
C PHE A 266 -21.10 -2.42 -10.79
N LEU A 267 -21.21 -2.75 -9.49
CA LEU A 267 -22.48 -3.20 -8.92
C LEU A 267 -23.35 -2.00 -8.49
N SER A 268 -24.68 -2.14 -8.53
CA SER A 268 -25.59 -1.19 -7.86
C SER A 268 -25.54 -1.37 -6.34
N ASP A 269 -26.13 -0.42 -5.59
CA ASP A 269 -26.22 -0.53 -4.13
C ASP A 269 -27.03 -1.78 -3.72
N GLU A 270 -28.12 -2.08 -4.41
CA GLU A 270 -28.96 -3.26 -4.17
C GLU A 270 -28.17 -4.55 -4.46
N GLN A 271 -27.43 -4.57 -5.57
CA GLN A 271 -26.58 -5.72 -5.92
C GLN A 271 -25.46 -5.92 -4.86
N LEU A 272 -24.82 -4.85 -4.43
CA LEU A 272 -23.77 -4.90 -3.42
C LEU A 272 -24.31 -5.34 -2.05
N LYS A 273 -25.52 -4.88 -1.68
CA LYS A 273 -26.22 -5.33 -0.47
C LYS A 273 -26.59 -6.81 -0.56
N ALA A 274 -27.04 -7.29 -1.70
CA ALA A 274 -27.42 -8.69 -1.89
C ALA A 274 -26.21 -9.63 -1.99
N LEU A 275 -25.05 -9.14 -2.48
CA LEU A 275 -23.88 -9.94 -2.79
C LEU A 275 -23.39 -10.73 -1.57
N SER A 276 -23.52 -12.03 -1.59
CA SER A 276 -22.90 -12.93 -0.61
C SER A 276 -21.44 -13.18 -0.91
N TRP A 277 -20.68 -13.65 0.08
CA TRP A 277 -19.28 -14.04 -0.14
C TRP A 277 -19.15 -15.16 -1.18
N SER A 278 -20.04 -16.15 -1.16
CA SER A 278 -20.03 -17.24 -2.14
C SER A 278 -20.28 -16.77 -3.56
N GLU A 279 -21.21 -15.84 -3.77
CA GLU A 279 -21.44 -15.22 -5.08
C GLU A 279 -20.24 -14.40 -5.55
N PHE A 280 -19.62 -13.65 -4.66
CA PHE A 280 -18.38 -12.92 -4.96
C PHE A 280 -17.28 -13.89 -5.38
N MET A 281 -17.08 -15.01 -4.65
CA MET A 281 -16.10 -16.04 -4.98
C MET A 281 -16.40 -16.72 -6.31
N ALA A 282 -17.67 -16.94 -6.66
CA ALA A 282 -18.07 -17.55 -7.93
C ALA A 282 -17.63 -16.76 -9.17
N GLY A 283 -17.39 -15.45 -9.01
CA GLY A 283 -16.88 -14.55 -10.05
C GLY A 283 -15.36 -14.57 -10.25
N ILE A 284 -14.58 -15.14 -9.33
CA ILE A 284 -13.12 -15.12 -9.36
C ILE A 284 -12.59 -16.13 -10.38
N ARG A 285 -11.61 -15.70 -11.19
CA ARG A 285 -10.99 -16.53 -12.25
C ARG A 285 -9.45 -16.50 -12.15
N GLU A 286 -8.88 -15.64 -11.33
CA GLU A 286 -7.44 -15.43 -11.16
C GLU A 286 -6.81 -16.64 -10.45
N PRO A 287 -5.84 -17.33 -11.09
CA PRO A 287 -5.28 -18.57 -10.56
C PRO A 287 -4.60 -18.43 -9.20
N GLU A 288 -3.84 -17.33 -9.01
CA GLU A 288 -3.13 -17.06 -7.76
C GLU A 288 -4.10 -16.79 -6.63
N LEU A 289 -5.17 -16.03 -6.90
CA LEU A 289 -6.21 -15.72 -5.93
C LEU A 289 -6.99 -16.98 -5.55
N ILE A 290 -7.40 -17.81 -6.52
CA ILE A 290 -8.08 -19.08 -6.27
C ILE A 290 -7.21 -19.99 -5.40
N ARG A 291 -5.93 -20.14 -5.74
CA ARG A 291 -4.98 -20.94 -4.94
C ARG A 291 -4.90 -20.44 -3.50
N TYR A 292 -4.76 -19.12 -3.33
CA TYR A 292 -4.66 -18.54 -2.00
C TYR A 292 -5.97 -18.70 -1.19
N LEU A 293 -7.12 -18.49 -1.82
CA LEU A 293 -8.42 -18.67 -1.19
C LEU A 293 -8.65 -20.12 -0.73
N LYS A 294 -8.20 -21.13 -1.51
CA LYS A 294 -8.20 -22.54 -1.12
C LYS A 294 -7.30 -22.79 0.10
N GLU A 295 -6.08 -22.26 0.09
CA GLU A 295 -5.15 -22.36 1.24
C GLU A 295 -5.77 -21.75 2.52
N GLN A 296 -6.55 -20.68 2.39
CA GLN A 296 -7.23 -20.02 3.51
C GLN A 296 -8.59 -20.64 3.84
N ARG A 297 -9.06 -21.65 3.10
CA ARG A 297 -10.39 -22.25 3.20
C ARG A 297 -11.52 -21.21 3.07
N LEU A 298 -11.36 -20.29 2.13
CA LEU A 298 -12.32 -19.25 1.78
C LEU A 298 -12.98 -19.47 0.42
N TYR A 299 -12.47 -20.43 -0.36
CA TYR A 299 -13.02 -20.78 -1.68
C TYR A 299 -14.10 -21.86 -1.53
N LEU A 300 -15.34 -21.50 -1.91
CA LEU A 300 -16.51 -22.33 -1.69
C LEU A 300 -17.00 -23.09 -2.94
N ASN A 301 -16.33 -22.91 -4.09
CA ASN A 301 -16.75 -23.48 -5.38
C ASN A 301 -15.96 -24.74 -5.79
N GLU A 302 -15.35 -25.46 -4.85
CA GLU A 302 -14.85 -26.80 -5.17
C GLU A 302 -16.05 -27.75 -5.33
N PRO A 303 -16.16 -28.49 -6.45
CA PRO A 303 -17.05 -29.62 -6.45
C PRO A 303 -16.62 -30.53 -5.31
N VAL A 304 -17.52 -30.80 -4.38
CA VAL A 304 -17.34 -31.86 -3.41
C VAL A 304 -17.37 -33.13 -4.27
N GLU A 305 -16.21 -33.80 -4.42
CA GLU A 305 -16.21 -35.17 -4.87
C GLU A 305 -16.96 -35.94 -3.77
N SER A 306 -18.26 -36.12 -3.96
CA SER A 306 -19.01 -37.06 -3.14
C SER A 306 -18.44 -38.41 -3.46
N GLU A 307 -17.73 -39.03 -2.51
CA GLU A 307 -17.55 -40.49 -2.55
C GLU A 307 -18.95 -41.07 -2.71
N ALA A 308 -19.19 -41.71 -3.86
CA ALA A 308 -20.42 -42.43 -4.04
C ALA A 308 -20.50 -43.47 -2.89
N GLU A 309 -21.50 -43.31 -2.04
CA GLU A 309 -21.85 -44.38 -1.10
C GLU A 309 -22.13 -45.62 -1.93
N LEU A 310 -21.24 -46.60 -1.83
CA LEU A 310 -21.42 -47.94 -2.39
C LEU A 310 -22.41 -48.75 -1.53
#